data_cf9d8d164ac996f31e7afaaaa5302865
#
_entry.id   cf9d8d164ac996f31e7afaaaa5302865
#
_cell.length_a   1.000
_cell.length_b   1.000
_cell.length_c   1.000
_cell.angle_alpha   90.00
_cell.angle_beta   90.00
_cell.angle_gamma   90.00
#
_symmetry.space_group_name_H-M   'P 1'
#
loop_
_entity.id
_entity.type
_entity.pdbx_description
1 polymer ?
#
loop_
_entity_poly.entity_id
_entity_poly.type
_entity_poly.pdbx_seq_one_letter_code
_entity_poly.pdbx_strand_id
1 'polypeptide(L)'
;MTLVIEFVLFVGFICACWFVIFLSTFVHEFGHAAAYMIKTGDTHWHIRIGCGKSILKTQRLSINLAPFDGYCMIDDKIKSKPDLIFFLLGGPLFSFLTLVILLGIRLKFGVFESEIIAPGAIVAISNLSLFSNALILILSLAPIHYFWGENK
;
A
#
# COMPACT_ATOMS: atom_id res chain seq x y z
N MET A 1 37.24 5.92 0.26
CA MET A 1 36.15 6.67 -0.45
C MET A 1 35.08 5.73 -0.99
N THR A 2 35.43 4.59 -1.57
CA THR A 2 34.47 3.58 -2.10
C THR A 2 33.52 2.99 -1.05
N LEU A 3 34.00 2.59 0.12
CA LEU A 3 33.20 2.00 1.21
C LEU A 3 32.07 2.94 1.71
N VAL A 4 32.34 4.23 1.80
CA VAL A 4 31.33 5.21 2.22
C VAL A 4 30.22 5.35 1.17
N ILE A 5 30.60 5.37 -0.11
CA ILE A 5 29.64 5.44 -1.23
C ILE A 5 28.77 4.18 -1.25
N GLU A 6 29.36 3.00 -1.12
CA GLU A 6 28.62 1.72 -1.08
C GLU A 6 27.64 1.68 0.09
N PHE A 7 28.07 2.13 1.28
CA PHE A 7 27.19 2.24 2.44
C PHE A 7 26.02 3.18 2.22
N VAL A 8 26.24 4.36 1.65
CA VAL A 8 25.19 5.33 1.34
C VAL A 8 24.19 4.77 0.33
N LEU A 9 24.70 4.11 -0.73
CA LEU A 9 23.83 3.47 -1.73
C LEU A 9 23.00 2.33 -1.12
N PHE A 10 23.59 1.53 -0.23
CA PHE A 10 22.88 0.46 0.47
C PHE A 10 21.76 1.02 1.36
N VAL A 11 22.05 2.04 2.16
CA VAL A 11 21.03 2.70 3.00
C VAL A 11 19.92 3.31 2.13
N GLY A 12 20.28 3.99 1.04
CA GLY A 12 19.33 4.54 0.08
C GLY A 12 18.42 3.46 -0.52
N PHE A 13 18.97 2.31 -0.86
CA PHE A 13 18.20 1.17 -1.36
C PHE A 13 17.19 0.64 -0.32
N ILE A 14 17.62 0.48 0.94
CA ILE A 14 16.72 0.06 2.03
C ILE A 14 15.58 1.07 2.22
N CYS A 15 15.88 2.36 2.22
CA CYS A 15 14.86 3.41 2.30
C CYS A 15 13.88 3.36 1.13
N ALA A 16 14.36 3.12 -0.09
CA ALA A 16 13.51 2.98 -1.27
C ALA A 16 12.59 1.75 -1.18
N CYS A 17 13.11 0.61 -0.72
CA CYS A 17 12.31 -0.59 -0.47
C CYS A 17 11.22 -0.34 0.57
N TRP A 18 11.58 0.31 1.69
CA TRP A 18 10.63 0.69 2.73
C TRP A 18 9.51 1.58 2.15
N PHE A 19 9.89 2.59 1.38
CA PHE A 19 8.96 3.54 0.77
C PHE A 19 8.01 2.86 -0.23
N VAL A 20 8.49 1.90 -1.02
CA VAL A 20 7.66 1.14 -1.96
C VAL A 20 6.59 0.33 -1.24
N ILE A 21 6.97 -0.38 -0.17
CA ILE A 21 6.01 -1.16 0.63
C ILE A 21 4.99 -0.22 1.28
N PHE A 22 5.45 0.88 1.87
CA PHE A 22 4.60 1.92 2.44
C PHE A 22 3.59 2.45 1.43
N LEU A 23 4.04 2.81 0.23
CA LEU A 23 3.19 3.36 -0.83
C LEU A 23 2.16 2.35 -1.32
N SER A 24 2.56 1.09 -1.48
CA SER A 24 1.65 -0.01 -1.89
C SER A 24 0.53 -0.20 -0.86
N THR A 25 0.87 -0.25 0.43
CA THR A 25 -0.09 -0.35 1.52
C THR A 25 -1.00 0.89 1.59
N PHE A 26 -0.41 2.09 1.47
CA PHE A 26 -1.17 3.35 1.48
C PHE A 26 -2.22 3.39 0.37
N VAL A 27 -1.85 3.05 -0.86
CA VAL A 27 -2.77 3.05 -2.01
C VAL A 27 -3.91 2.07 -1.79
N HIS A 28 -3.63 0.90 -1.22
CA HIS A 28 -4.66 -0.08 -0.87
C HIS A 28 -5.65 0.47 0.15
N GLU A 29 -5.18 0.97 1.29
CA GLU A 29 -6.03 1.53 2.35
C GLU A 29 -6.80 2.78 1.90
N PHE A 30 -6.16 3.59 1.04
CA PHE A 30 -6.82 4.73 0.42
C PHE A 30 -7.97 4.31 -0.49
N GLY A 31 -7.88 3.16 -1.14
CA GLY A 31 -8.97 2.56 -1.90
C GLY A 31 -10.21 2.31 -1.05
N HIS A 32 -10.04 1.80 0.18
CA HIS A 32 -11.14 1.65 1.14
C HIS A 32 -11.73 3.00 1.54
N ALA A 33 -10.87 3.99 1.87
CA ALA A 33 -11.33 5.33 2.22
C ALA A 33 -12.10 6.01 1.06
N ALA A 34 -11.62 5.86 -0.17
CA ALA A 34 -12.28 6.39 -1.37
C ALA A 34 -13.66 5.75 -1.59
N ALA A 35 -13.75 4.42 -1.46
CA ALA A 35 -15.03 3.70 -1.56
C ALA A 35 -16.01 4.15 -0.47
N TYR A 36 -15.55 4.36 0.76
CA TYR A 36 -16.35 4.90 1.85
C TYR A 36 -16.88 6.29 1.53
N MET A 37 -16.02 7.22 1.10
CA MET A 37 -16.42 8.57 0.72
C MET A 37 -17.43 8.59 -0.42
N ILE A 38 -17.26 7.74 -1.44
CA ILE A 38 -18.20 7.65 -2.58
C ILE A 38 -19.59 7.19 -2.12
N LYS A 39 -19.66 6.25 -1.17
CA LYS A 39 -20.94 5.69 -0.72
C LYS A 39 -21.66 6.52 0.32
N THR A 40 -20.93 7.16 1.21
CA THR A 40 -21.52 7.85 2.36
C THR A 40 -21.51 9.36 2.23
N GLY A 41 -20.70 9.92 1.32
CA GLY A 41 -20.42 11.36 1.27
C GLY A 41 -19.63 11.88 2.48
N ASP A 42 -19.21 10.98 3.37
CA ASP A 42 -18.50 11.33 4.60
C ASP A 42 -16.99 11.32 4.42
N THR A 43 -16.33 12.26 5.05
CA THR A 43 -14.88 12.41 5.01
C THR A 43 -14.19 12.03 6.32
N HIS A 44 -14.92 11.45 7.27
CA HIS A 44 -14.38 10.99 8.56
C HIS A 44 -13.84 9.57 8.43
N TRP A 45 -12.61 9.48 7.95
CA TRP A 45 -11.84 8.25 7.86
C TRP A 45 -10.43 8.47 8.39
N HIS A 46 -9.79 7.41 8.84
CA HIS A 46 -8.41 7.43 9.30
C HIS A 46 -7.67 6.21 8.79
N ILE A 47 -6.55 6.42 8.08
CA ILE A 47 -5.67 5.36 7.61
C ILE A 47 -4.51 5.22 8.59
N ARG A 48 -4.26 4.00 9.04
CA ARG A 48 -3.05 3.64 9.75
C ARG A 48 -2.22 2.70 8.89
N ILE A 49 -0.93 3.01 8.73
CA ILE A 49 0.01 2.18 8.00
C ILE A 49 1.10 1.73 8.93
N GLY A 50 1.31 0.42 8.92
CA GLY A 50 2.37 -0.23 9.65
C GLY A 50 2.09 -0.48 11.12
N CYS A 51 3.04 -1.17 11.72
CA CYS A 51 3.03 -1.52 13.14
C CYS A 51 4.28 -0.96 13.86
N GLY A 52 4.29 -1.07 15.19
CA GLY A 52 5.37 -0.59 16.04
C GLY A 52 5.25 0.91 16.38
N LYS A 53 6.41 1.58 16.54
CA LYS A 53 6.48 2.98 16.95
C LYS A 53 5.96 3.91 15.85
N SER A 54 5.07 4.85 16.24
CA SER A 54 4.55 5.86 15.30
C SER A 54 5.64 6.88 14.95
N ILE A 55 5.83 7.10 13.65
CA ILE A 55 6.73 8.12 13.07
C ILE A 55 5.96 9.42 12.82
N LEU A 56 4.74 9.29 12.31
CA LEU A 56 3.88 10.43 12.00
C LEU A 56 2.44 10.11 12.43
N LYS A 57 1.79 11.09 13.04
CA LYS A 57 0.37 10.99 13.39
C LYS A 57 -0.34 12.31 13.06
N THR A 58 -1.32 12.22 12.18
CA THR A 58 -2.21 13.32 11.81
C THR A 58 -3.66 12.93 12.07
N GLN A 59 -4.60 13.83 11.80
CA GLN A 59 -6.03 13.53 11.94
C GLN A 59 -6.51 12.38 11.02
N ARG A 60 -5.91 12.20 9.83
CA ARG A 60 -6.33 11.23 8.82
C ARG A 60 -5.32 10.13 8.54
N LEU A 61 -4.08 10.29 8.99
CA LEU A 61 -3.00 9.36 8.65
C LEU A 61 -2.11 9.12 9.86
N SER A 62 -1.85 7.86 10.15
CA SER A 62 -0.83 7.42 11.10
C SER A 62 0.16 6.51 10.38
N ILE A 63 1.44 6.85 10.46
CA ILE A 63 2.53 6.08 9.87
C ILE A 63 3.40 5.52 10.98
N ASN A 64 3.58 4.21 10.96
CA ASN A 64 4.44 3.50 11.90
C ASN A 64 5.71 2.99 11.20
N LEU A 65 6.69 2.56 12.00
CA LEU A 65 8.03 2.23 11.52
C LEU A 65 8.06 1.06 10.54
N ALA A 66 7.28 0.01 10.78
CA ALA A 66 7.26 -1.20 9.95
C ALA A 66 6.01 -1.22 9.04
N PRO A 67 6.11 -0.94 7.73
CA PRO A 67 4.97 -0.69 6.84
C PRO A 67 4.31 -1.98 6.29
N PHE A 68 4.34 -3.08 7.06
CA PHE A 68 3.84 -4.38 6.61
C PHE A 68 2.36 -4.64 6.91
N ASP A 69 1.69 -3.69 7.55
CA ASP A 69 0.29 -3.78 7.93
C ASP A 69 -0.40 -2.46 7.64
N GLY A 70 -1.71 -2.49 7.42
CA GLY A 70 -2.51 -1.31 7.21
C GLY A 70 -3.96 -1.56 7.53
N TYR A 71 -4.67 -0.54 7.91
CA TYR A 71 -6.12 -0.56 7.97
C TYR A 71 -6.74 0.83 7.87
N CYS A 72 -7.92 0.86 7.27
CA CYS A 72 -8.75 2.05 7.16
C CYS A 72 -9.85 2.00 8.23
N MET A 73 -9.81 2.92 9.18
CA MET A 73 -10.89 3.14 10.14
C MET A 73 -11.90 4.11 9.56
N ILE A 74 -13.17 3.78 9.73
CA ILE A 74 -14.32 4.58 9.30
C ILE A 74 -15.31 4.70 10.45
N ASP A 75 -16.11 5.77 10.43
CA ASP A 75 -17.26 5.87 11.33
C ASP A 75 -18.36 4.89 10.89
N ASP A 76 -19.19 4.41 11.84
CA ASP A 76 -20.23 3.38 11.65
C ASP A 76 -21.41 3.82 10.74
N LYS A 77 -21.10 4.44 9.59
CA LYS A 77 -22.12 4.91 8.64
C LYS A 77 -22.49 3.90 7.56
N ILE A 78 -21.73 2.82 7.43
CA ILE A 78 -22.05 1.74 6.51
C ILE A 78 -23.08 0.82 7.18
N LYS A 79 -24.36 0.95 6.78
CA LYS A 79 -25.47 0.20 7.35
C LYS A 79 -25.95 -0.95 6.46
N SER A 80 -25.63 -0.93 5.17
CA SER A 80 -26.09 -1.92 4.21
C SER A 80 -24.98 -2.92 3.85
N LYS A 81 -25.34 -4.19 3.65
CA LYS A 81 -24.40 -5.22 3.18
C LYS A 81 -23.75 -4.88 1.82
N PRO A 82 -24.50 -4.35 0.81
CA PRO A 82 -23.89 -3.95 -0.46
C PRO A 82 -22.83 -2.84 -0.31
N ASP A 83 -23.07 -1.86 0.55
CA ASP A 83 -22.13 -0.76 0.77
C ASP A 83 -20.86 -1.25 1.49
N LEU A 84 -21.01 -2.20 2.41
CA LEU A 84 -19.89 -2.88 3.06
C LEU A 84 -19.03 -3.65 2.04
N ILE A 85 -19.67 -4.40 1.13
CA ILE A 85 -18.94 -5.11 0.07
C ILE A 85 -18.20 -4.12 -0.83
N PHE A 86 -18.85 -3.01 -1.20
CA PHE A 86 -18.22 -1.97 -2.00
C PHE A 86 -17.01 -1.35 -1.29
N PHE A 87 -17.13 -1.05 -0.01
CA PHE A 87 -16.02 -0.59 0.83
C PHE A 87 -14.87 -1.60 0.85
N LEU A 88 -15.17 -2.88 1.11
CA LEU A 88 -14.16 -3.95 1.15
C LEU A 88 -13.45 -4.16 -0.20
N LEU A 89 -14.14 -3.97 -1.32
CA LEU A 89 -13.55 -4.07 -2.65
C LEU A 89 -12.71 -2.85 -3.04
N GLY A 90 -12.85 -1.72 -2.36
CA GLY A 90 -12.11 -0.49 -2.64
C GLY A 90 -10.60 -0.69 -2.63
N GLY A 91 -10.06 -1.30 -1.58
CA GLY A 91 -8.63 -1.60 -1.47
C GLY A 91 -8.10 -2.50 -2.58
N PRO A 92 -8.68 -3.71 -2.77
CA PRO A 92 -8.31 -4.62 -3.87
C PRO A 92 -8.36 -3.95 -5.25
N LEU A 93 -9.39 -3.14 -5.53
CA LEU A 93 -9.52 -2.42 -6.80
C LEU A 93 -8.35 -1.45 -7.02
N PHE A 94 -7.98 -0.67 -6.01
CA PHE A 94 -6.86 0.27 -6.12
C PHE A 94 -5.52 -0.45 -6.27
N SER A 95 -5.30 -1.55 -5.55
CA SER A 95 -4.11 -2.40 -5.74
C SER A 95 -4.05 -2.98 -7.15
N PHE A 96 -5.17 -3.46 -7.69
CA PHE A 96 -5.25 -3.97 -9.06
C PHE A 96 -4.93 -2.89 -10.08
N LEU A 97 -5.53 -1.71 -9.97
CA LEU A 97 -5.26 -0.58 -10.87
C LEU A 97 -3.78 -0.17 -10.83
N THR A 98 -3.20 -0.11 -9.63
CA THR A 98 -1.77 0.19 -9.45
C THR A 98 -0.90 -0.87 -10.14
N LEU A 99 -1.23 -2.15 -9.98
CA LEU A 99 -0.52 -3.24 -10.63
C LEU A 99 -0.56 -3.13 -12.16
N VAL A 100 -1.74 -2.83 -12.73
CA VAL A 100 -1.91 -2.64 -14.18
C VAL A 100 -1.09 -1.45 -14.68
N ILE A 101 -1.09 -0.32 -13.94
CA ILE A 101 -0.31 0.87 -14.29
C ILE A 101 1.19 0.56 -14.27
N LEU A 102 1.68 -0.06 -13.20
CA LEU A 102 3.10 -0.42 -13.07
C LEU A 102 3.54 -1.39 -14.17
N LEU A 103 2.70 -2.37 -14.50
CA LEU A 103 2.97 -3.31 -15.57
C LEU A 103 2.98 -2.61 -16.94
N GLY A 104 2.03 -1.71 -17.19
CA GLY A 104 1.97 -0.89 -18.41
C GLY A 104 3.19 0.01 -18.58
N ILE A 105 3.65 0.65 -17.50
CA ILE A 105 4.88 1.45 -17.49
C ILE A 105 6.08 0.56 -17.84
N ARG A 106 6.18 -0.61 -17.21
CA ARG A 106 7.27 -1.55 -17.46
C ARG A 106 7.32 -2.02 -18.91
N LEU A 107 6.16 -2.36 -19.50
CA LEU A 107 6.08 -2.82 -20.89
C LEU A 107 6.37 -1.70 -21.89
N LYS A 108 5.89 -0.47 -21.63
CA LYS A 108 6.05 0.65 -22.56
C LYS A 108 7.46 1.20 -22.62
N PHE A 109 8.13 1.27 -21.48
CA PHE A 109 9.40 1.99 -21.41
C PHE A 109 10.63 1.07 -21.48
N GLY A 110 10.44 -0.26 -21.52
CA GLY A 110 11.57 -1.20 -21.49
C GLY A 110 12.52 -0.89 -20.32
N VAL A 111 12.00 -0.44 -19.24
CA VAL A 111 12.55 0.52 -18.25
C VAL A 111 13.91 0.15 -17.70
N PHE A 112 14.52 -0.93 -18.14
CA PHE A 112 15.59 -1.52 -17.37
C PHE A 112 16.85 -1.86 -18.15
N GLU A 113 16.94 -1.36 -19.38
CA GLU A 113 18.15 -1.39 -20.19
C GLU A 113 18.99 -0.11 -20.07
N SER A 114 18.60 0.86 -19.22
CA SER A 114 19.39 2.07 -19.05
C SER A 114 20.62 1.80 -18.18
N GLU A 115 21.79 1.86 -18.78
CA GLU A 115 23.11 1.65 -18.18
C GLU A 115 23.53 2.74 -17.16
N ILE A 116 22.65 3.71 -16.86
CA ILE A 116 23.04 4.97 -16.20
C ILE A 116 22.99 4.91 -14.68
N ILE A 117 22.15 4.08 -14.05
CA ILE A 117 22.07 4.01 -12.58
C ILE A 117 21.86 2.55 -12.18
N ALA A 118 22.87 1.95 -11.53
CA ALA A 118 22.84 0.62 -10.92
C ALA A 118 21.63 -0.24 -11.40
N PRO A 119 21.68 -0.82 -12.60
CA PRO A 119 20.50 -1.44 -13.24
C PRO A 119 19.82 -2.48 -12.32
N GLY A 120 20.61 -3.19 -11.52
CA GLY A 120 20.11 -4.17 -10.58
C GLY A 120 19.21 -3.59 -9.47
N ALA A 121 19.52 -2.42 -8.94
CA ALA A 121 18.72 -1.80 -7.88
C ALA A 121 17.33 -1.34 -8.39
N ILE A 122 17.29 -0.75 -9.59
CA ILE A 122 16.04 -0.30 -10.20
C ILE A 122 15.14 -1.49 -10.53
N VAL A 123 15.70 -2.55 -11.10
CA VAL A 123 15.00 -3.80 -11.37
C VAL A 123 14.46 -4.41 -10.08
N ALA A 124 15.26 -4.44 -9.02
CA ALA A 124 14.86 -4.97 -7.71
C ALA A 124 13.69 -4.16 -7.11
N ILE A 125 13.77 -2.81 -7.13
CA ILE A 125 12.71 -1.93 -6.64
C ILE A 125 11.42 -2.10 -7.44
N SER A 126 11.51 -2.20 -8.76
CA SER A 126 10.35 -2.44 -9.63
C SER A 126 9.71 -3.81 -9.37
N ASN A 127 10.51 -4.86 -9.24
CA ASN A 127 10.01 -6.19 -8.91
C ASN A 127 9.36 -6.21 -7.53
N LEU A 128 9.95 -5.53 -6.53
CA LEU A 128 9.37 -5.37 -5.20
C LEU A 128 8.02 -4.65 -5.26
N SER A 129 7.91 -3.59 -6.07
CA SER A 129 6.66 -2.84 -6.23
C SER A 129 5.55 -3.71 -6.85
N LEU A 130 5.85 -4.47 -7.90
CA LEU A 130 4.90 -5.42 -8.50
C LEU A 130 4.51 -6.51 -7.51
N PHE A 131 5.50 -7.10 -6.84
CA PHE A 131 5.29 -8.18 -5.88
C PHE A 131 4.45 -7.73 -4.68
N SER A 132 4.77 -6.57 -4.07
CA SER A 132 4.02 -6.06 -2.92
C SER A 132 2.55 -5.76 -3.27
N ASN A 133 2.29 -5.13 -4.42
CA ASN A 133 0.90 -4.88 -4.85
C ASN A 133 0.15 -6.16 -5.19
N ALA A 134 0.79 -7.13 -5.85
CA ALA A 134 0.18 -8.44 -6.14
C ALA A 134 -0.11 -9.22 -4.85
N LEU A 135 0.81 -9.21 -3.89
CA LEU A 135 0.64 -9.86 -2.60
C LEU A 135 -0.51 -9.25 -1.79
N ILE A 136 -0.56 -7.93 -1.70
CA ILE A 136 -1.65 -7.21 -1.02
C ILE A 136 -3.00 -7.55 -1.68
N LEU A 137 -3.06 -7.55 -3.02
CA LEU A 137 -4.26 -7.91 -3.77
C LEU A 137 -4.72 -9.35 -3.45
N ILE A 138 -3.81 -10.33 -3.50
CA ILE A 138 -4.13 -11.74 -3.23
C ILE A 138 -4.59 -11.91 -1.78
N LEU A 139 -3.87 -11.33 -0.82
CA LEU A 139 -4.22 -11.43 0.60
C LEU A 139 -5.57 -10.77 0.91
N SER A 140 -5.87 -9.64 0.27
CA SER A 140 -7.14 -8.93 0.48
C SER A 140 -8.36 -9.62 -0.15
N LEU A 141 -8.15 -10.45 -1.17
CA LEU A 141 -9.20 -11.27 -1.79
C LEU A 141 -9.34 -12.64 -1.11
N ALA A 142 -8.35 -13.06 -0.31
CA ALA A 142 -8.47 -14.29 0.45
C ALA A 142 -9.67 -14.19 1.41
N PRO A 143 -10.48 -15.24 1.57
CA PRO A 143 -11.61 -15.26 2.51
C PRO A 143 -11.05 -15.26 3.94
N ILE A 144 -10.64 -14.11 4.41
CA ILE A 144 -10.30 -13.93 5.81
C ILE A 144 -11.63 -13.94 6.54
N HIS A 145 -11.83 -14.94 7.39
CA HIS A 145 -12.89 -14.90 8.37
C HIS A 145 -12.63 -13.68 9.26
N TYR A 146 -13.29 -12.58 8.96
CA TYR A 146 -13.39 -11.48 9.91
C TYR A 146 -14.11 -12.07 11.14
N PHE A 147 -13.37 -12.39 12.16
CA PHE A 147 -13.91 -12.65 13.47
C PHE A 147 -14.56 -11.34 13.94
N TRP A 148 -15.82 -11.17 13.62
CA TRP A 148 -16.67 -10.28 14.37
C TRP A 148 -16.70 -10.86 15.77
N GLY A 149 -15.94 -10.29 16.67
CA GLY A 149 -16.08 -10.59 18.08
C GLY A 149 -17.50 -10.23 18.47
N GLU A 150 -18.34 -11.24 18.62
CA GLU A 150 -19.57 -11.15 19.42
C GLU A 150 -19.13 -10.85 20.85
N ASN A 151 -18.91 -9.59 21.17
CA ASN A 151 -18.97 -9.14 22.54
C ASN A 151 -20.42 -8.79 22.85
N LYS A 152 -21.11 -9.81 23.47
CA LYS A 152 -22.31 -9.57 24.24
C LYS A 152 -22.02 -8.67 25.44
#